data_3ea011a9b0b9695fddf323d3d4e3e651
#
_entry.id   3ea011a9b0b9695fddf323d3d4e3e651
#
_cell.length_a   1.000
_cell.length_b   1.000
_cell.length_c   1.000
_cell.angle_alpha   90.00
_cell.angle_beta   90.00
_cell.angle_gamma   90.00
#
_symmetry.space_group_name_H-M   'P 1'
#
loop_
_entity.id
_entity.type
_entity.pdbx_description
1 polymer ?
#
loop_
_entity_poly.entity_id
_entity_poly.type
_entity_poly.pdbx_seq_one_letter_code
_entity_poly.pdbx_strand_id
1 'polypeptide(L)'
;MNDLLTSLQKLGFSQYEAKAYMALLRNPRVTAYELAKQSGIPPSKIYEVVERLLAKKLVATLDVGGHPKYVALDPKEAVGGFRRQYDEVLDFLEGRLEKLYSRDQDNGAYVWNLVERSDIVNRAVDMIENATTEVSLAVWPQELPLVEPSLQAADNRGVAVAICLYGEGDPGVGVVYNHPTDQVVLRDQGSRRMVLVVDLAEALIGYFPEVGEANAVWSANIGFVQMAHDYIRHDIWVIKLVRRFEGPITEVYGPSREKLRDIFNPEYPEVQVIRPRTDPGGTGQ
;
A
#
# COMPACT_ATOMS: atom_id res chain seq x y z
N MET A 1 15.08 -5.02 23.20
CA MET A 1 16.44 -5.51 22.87
C MET A 1 16.42 -6.42 21.64
N ASN A 2 15.42 -7.27 21.48
CA ASN A 2 15.23 -8.09 20.25
C ASN A 2 15.01 -7.24 19.00
N ASP A 3 14.24 -6.15 19.09
CA ASP A 3 13.92 -5.28 17.95
C ASP A 3 15.15 -4.61 17.34
N LEU A 4 16.10 -4.19 18.22
CA LEU A 4 17.34 -3.57 17.76
C LEU A 4 18.25 -4.59 17.05
N LEU A 5 18.32 -5.81 17.57
CA LEU A 5 19.06 -6.90 16.95
C LEU A 5 18.50 -7.24 15.57
N THR A 6 17.18 -7.37 15.48
CA THR A 6 16.46 -7.67 14.23
C THR A 6 16.66 -6.54 13.20
N SER A 7 16.61 -5.28 13.65
CA SER A 7 16.84 -4.11 12.76
C SER A 7 18.27 -4.08 12.23
N LEU A 8 19.28 -4.38 13.06
CA LEU A 8 20.66 -4.49 12.60
C LEU A 8 20.85 -5.64 11.61
N GLN A 9 20.17 -6.76 11.81
CA GLN A 9 20.22 -7.89 10.87
C GLN A 9 19.63 -7.52 9.50
N LYS A 10 18.56 -6.72 9.45
CA LYS A 10 18.02 -6.17 8.21
C LYS A 10 19.02 -5.28 7.45
N LEU A 11 19.95 -4.65 8.17
CA LEU A 11 21.07 -3.88 7.59
C LEU A 11 22.29 -4.76 7.24
N GLY A 12 22.15 -6.08 7.24
CA GLY A 12 23.21 -7.01 6.83
C GLY A 12 24.23 -7.36 7.94
N PHE A 13 23.88 -7.16 9.22
CA PHE A 13 24.68 -7.69 10.30
C PHE A 13 24.34 -9.17 10.52
N SER A 14 25.36 -9.99 10.74
CA SER A 14 25.14 -11.30 11.36
C SER A 14 24.72 -11.12 12.83
N GLN A 15 24.15 -12.16 13.42
CA GLN A 15 23.76 -12.12 14.82
C GLN A 15 24.92 -11.78 15.76
N TYR A 16 26.11 -12.30 15.48
CA TYR A 16 27.30 -12.03 16.27
C TYR A 16 27.84 -10.62 16.06
N GLU A 17 27.85 -10.12 14.83
CA GLU A 17 28.22 -8.72 14.54
C GLU A 17 27.33 -7.73 15.28
N ALA A 18 26.00 -7.93 15.24
CA ALA A 18 25.05 -7.08 15.96
C ALA A 18 25.27 -7.13 17.47
N LYS A 19 25.48 -8.33 18.06
CA LYS A 19 25.78 -8.47 19.50
C LYS A 19 27.10 -7.79 19.89
N ALA A 20 28.15 -7.96 19.09
CA ALA A 20 29.45 -7.34 19.36
C ALA A 20 29.37 -5.81 19.27
N TYR A 21 28.74 -5.28 18.22
CA TYR A 21 28.56 -3.85 18.04
C TYR A 21 27.76 -3.22 19.20
N MET A 22 26.65 -3.82 19.59
CA MET A 22 25.86 -3.37 20.74
C MET A 22 26.65 -3.43 22.07
N ALA A 23 27.50 -4.44 22.24
CA ALA A 23 28.37 -4.54 23.43
C ALA A 23 29.42 -3.43 23.46
N LEU A 24 30.03 -3.10 22.31
CA LEU A 24 31.01 -2.02 22.16
C LEU A 24 30.39 -0.63 22.40
N LEU A 25 29.13 -0.42 21.99
CA LEU A 25 28.42 0.82 22.28
C LEU A 25 28.19 1.04 23.78
N ARG A 26 28.00 -0.04 24.54
CA ARG A 26 27.79 0.03 26.01
C ARG A 26 29.10 0.18 26.77
N ASN A 27 30.13 -0.50 26.30
CA ASN A 27 31.43 -0.59 26.96
C ASN A 27 32.53 -0.34 25.93
N PRO A 28 32.91 0.92 25.70
CA PRO A 28 33.95 1.26 24.74
C PRO A 28 35.35 0.90 25.25
N ARG A 29 36.30 0.72 24.33
CA ARG A 29 37.73 0.48 24.57
C ARG A 29 38.03 -0.84 25.27
N VAL A 30 37.40 -1.92 24.83
CA VAL A 30 37.61 -3.27 25.33
C VAL A 30 38.52 -4.11 24.43
N THR A 31 39.21 -5.07 24.98
CA THR A 31 39.96 -6.11 24.24
C THR A 31 39.00 -7.10 23.58
N ALA A 32 39.49 -7.91 22.64
CA ALA A 32 38.67 -8.97 22.03
C ALA A 32 38.13 -9.96 23.05
N TYR A 33 38.94 -10.31 24.08
CA TYR A 33 38.54 -11.22 25.14
C TYR A 33 37.38 -10.65 26.00
N GLU A 34 37.51 -9.38 26.39
CA GLU A 34 36.46 -8.67 27.13
C GLU A 34 35.17 -8.56 26.32
N LEU A 35 35.32 -8.26 25.03
CA LEU A 35 34.20 -8.18 24.12
C LEU A 35 33.47 -9.52 23.96
N ALA A 36 34.21 -10.61 23.84
CA ALA A 36 33.65 -11.96 23.78
C ALA A 36 32.79 -12.25 25.03
N LYS A 37 33.34 -11.96 26.23
CA LYS A 37 32.66 -12.16 27.50
C LYS A 37 31.38 -11.28 27.60
N GLN A 38 31.44 -10.02 27.18
CA GLN A 38 30.32 -9.08 27.30
C GLN A 38 29.21 -9.35 26.29
N SER A 39 29.58 -9.79 25.08
CA SER A 39 28.62 -10.05 23.99
C SER A 39 28.03 -11.46 24.00
N GLY A 40 28.62 -12.37 24.81
CA GLY A 40 28.25 -13.79 24.83
C GLY A 40 28.66 -14.52 23.55
N ILE A 41 29.68 -14.03 22.84
CA ILE A 41 30.22 -14.63 21.63
C ILE A 41 31.38 -15.60 22.04
N PRO A 42 31.43 -16.80 21.45
CA PRO A 42 32.57 -17.71 21.72
C PRO A 42 33.92 -17.06 21.42
N PRO A 43 34.93 -17.20 22.30
CA PRO A 43 36.26 -16.60 22.08
C PRO A 43 36.89 -16.98 20.72
N SER A 44 36.61 -18.18 20.23
CA SER A 44 37.09 -18.66 18.93
C SER A 44 36.49 -17.90 17.73
N LYS A 45 35.38 -17.19 17.92
CA LYS A 45 34.69 -16.46 16.87
C LYS A 45 34.85 -14.94 16.93
N ILE A 46 35.32 -14.41 18.07
CA ILE A 46 35.33 -12.96 18.30
C ILE A 46 36.23 -12.21 17.33
N TYR A 47 37.40 -12.77 17.01
CA TYR A 47 38.35 -12.13 16.11
C TYR A 47 37.78 -11.98 14.69
N GLU A 48 37.13 -13.01 14.16
CA GLU A 48 36.45 -13.00 12.88
C GLU A 48 35.32 -11.93 12.86
N VAL A 49 34.57 -11.86 13.95
CA VAL A 49 33.47 -10.87 14.09
C VAL A 49 34.01 -9.44 14.11
N VAL A 50 35.10 -9.20 14.86
CA VAL A 50 35.75 -7.89 14.93
C VAL A 50 36.35 -7.48 13.59
N GLU A 51 36.99 -8.39 12.87
CA GLU A 51 37.51 -8.13 11.51
C GLU A 51 36.39 -7.70 10.55
N ARG A 52 35.24 -8.36 10.60
CA ARG A 52 34.08 -7.99 9.78
C ARG A 52 33.53 -6.62 10.15
N LEU A 53 33.48 -6.29 11.44
CA LEU A 53 33.05 -4.95 11.90
C LEU A 53 34.05 -3.85 11.50
N LEU A 54 35.36 -4.14 11.52
CA LEU A 54 36.40 -3.25 11.01
C LEU A 54 36.27 -3.04 9.50
N ALA A 55 36.05 -4.12 8.73
CA ALA A 55 35.82 -4.05 7.28
C ALA A 55 34.58 -3.21 6.93
N LYS A 56 33.54 -3.29 7.76
CA LYS A 56 32.32 -2.43 7.64
C LYS A 56 32.53 -1.03 8.17
N LYS A 57 33.72 -0.67 8.66
CA LYS A 57 34.05 0.65 9.27
C LYS A 57 33.14 1.03 10.45
N LEU A 58 32.64 0.05 11.17
CA LEU A 58 31.76 0.26 12.33
C LEU A 58 32.52 0.24 13.66
N VAL A 59 33.75 -0.20 13.62
CA VAL A 59 34.66 -0.31 14.75
C VAL A 59 36.04 0.19 14.35
N ALA A 60 36.71 0.81 15.29
CA ALA A 60 38.12 1.21 15.15
C ALA A 60 38.97 0.49 16.20
N THR A 61 40.25 0.31 15.89
CA THR A 61 41.25 -0.23 16.80
C THR A 61 42.04 0.91 17.43
N LEU A 62 42.19 0.89 18.74
CA LEU A 62 43.03 1.79 19.49
C LEU A 62 44.18 0.93 20.10
N ASP A 63 45.42 1.35 19.88
CA ASP A 63 46.56 0.74 20.58
C ASP A 63 46.74 1.46 21.93
N VAL A 64 46.53 0.73 23.01
CA VAL A 64 46.71 1.25 24.38
C VAL A 64 47.62 0.30 25.12
N GLY A 65 48.87 0.72 25.27
CA GLY A 65 49.87 -0.05 26.05
C GLY A 65 50.27 -1.38 25.39
N GLY A 66 50.32 -1.42 24.04
CA GLY A 66 50.71 -2.66 23.29
C GLY A 66 49.62 -3.69 23.15
N HIS A 67 48.40 -3.40 23.57
CA HIS A 67 47.25 -4.29 23.42
C HIS A 67 46.15 -3.60 22.59
N PRO A 68 45.66 -4.21 21.49
CA PRO A 68 44.57 -3.65 20.67
C PRO A 68 43.26 -3.63 21.48
N LYS A 69 42.67 -2.44 21.57
CA LYS A 69 41.31 -2.22 22.10
C LYS A 69 40.40 -1.76 21.00
N TYR A 70 39.15 -2.15 21.05
CA TYR A 70 38.15 -1.86 20.06
C TYR A 70 37.15 -0.85 20.57
N VAL A 71 36.72 0.05 19.68
CA VAL A 71 35.73 1.09 19.96
C VAL A 71 34.73 1.13 18.82
N ALA A 72 33.44 1.21 19.14
CA ALA A 72 32.42 1.38 18.13
C ALA A 72 32.46 2.79 17.55
N LEU A 73 32.17 2.92 16.26
CA LEU A 73 31.87 4.20 15.62
C LEU A 73 30.62 4.83 16.25
N ASP A 74 30.56 6.16 16.26
CA ASP A 74 29.38 6.86 16.74
C ASP A 74 28.12 6.38 16.00
N PRO A 75 27.01 6.09 16.71
CA PRO A 75 25.81 5.54 16.09
C PRO A 75 25.22 6.42 14.99
N LYS A 76 25.33 7.75 15.10
CA LYS A 76 24.84 8.68 14.05
C LYS A 76 25.69 8.57 12.79
N GLU A 77 27.02 8.47 12.96
CA GLU A 77 27.94 8.27 11.83
C GLU A 77 27.72 6.93 11.17
N ALA A 78 27.54 5.85 11.95
CA ALA A 78 27.26 4.51 11.45
C ALA A 78 25.95 4.45 10.64
N VAL A 79 24.86 4.98 11.19
CA VAL A 79 23.55 5.03 10.51
C VAL A 79 23.61 5.94 9.27
N GLY A 80 24.29 7.09 9.37
CA GLY A 80 24.50 7.98 8.22
C GLY A 80 25.33 7.32 7.10
N GLY A 81 26.30 6.48 7.47
CA GLY A 81 27.08 5.68 6.52
C GLY A 81 26.23 4.67 5.77
N PHE A 82 25.38 3.94 6.48
CA PHE A 82 24.43 3.00 5.86
C PHE A 82 23.48 3.71 4.91
N ARG A 83 22.89 4.82 5.34
CA ARG A 83 21.96 5.59 4.49
C ARG A 83 22.62 5.95 3.16
N ARG A 84 23.79 6.59 3.19
CA ARG A 84 24.51 6.95 1.96
C ARG A 84 24.84 5.73 1.09
N GLN A 85 25.27 4.61 1.69
CA GLN A 85 25.59 3.40 0.93
C GLN A 85 24.34 2.80 0.26
N TYR A 86 23.20 2.79 0.93
CA TYR A 86 21.97 2.31 0.34
C TYR A 86 21.45 3.26 -0.74
N ASP A 87 21.50 4.58 -0.52
CA ASP A 87 21.12 5.56 -1.51
C ASP A 87 21.95 5.39 -2.80
N GLU A 88 23.29 5.29 -2.70
CA GLU A 88 24.15 5.06 -3.86
C GLU A 88 23.83 3.75 -4.62
N VAL A 89 23.53 2.67 -3.90
CA VAL A 89 23.17 1.38 -4.52
C VAL A 89 21.81 1.46 -5.18
N LEU A 90 20.84 2.11 -4.55
CA LEU A 90 19.49 2.28 -5.08
C LEU A 90 19.51 3.14 -6.34
N ASP A 91 20.20 4.29 -6.33
CA ASP A 91 20.36 5.16 -7.49
C ASP A 91 21.02 4.43 -8.67
N PHE A 92 22.06 3.63 -8.38
CA PHE A 92 22.73 2.83 -9.40
C PHE A 92 21.80 1.77 -10.00
N LEU A 93 21.01 1.07 -9.16
CA LEU A 93 20.09 0.03 -9.60
C LEU A 93 18.93 0.62 -10.41
N GLU A 94 18.34 1.72 -9.95
CA GLU A 94 17.25 2.41 -10.62
C GLU A 94 17.63 2.73 -12.08
N GLY A 95 18.76 3.42 -12.30
CA GLY A 95 19.21 3.78 -13.64
C GLY A 95 19.62 2.61 -14.53
N ARG A 96 19.93 1.43 -13.95
CA ARG A 96 20.30 0.22 -14.72
C ARG A 96 19.12 -0.68 -14.97
N LEU A 97 18.26 -0.91 -13.99
CA LEU A 97 17.08 -1.75 -14.11
C LEU A 97 16.07 -1.13 -15.06
N GLU A 98 15.91 0.18 -15.04
CA GLU A 98 15.06 0.90 -15.99
C GLU A 98 15.48 0.67 -17.45
N LYS A 99 16.79 0.60 -17.72
CA LYS A 99 17.33 0.29 -19.07
C LYS A 99 17.14 -1.16 -19.47
N LEU A 100 17.11 -2.09 -18.51
CA LEU A 100 16.87 -3.51 -18.75
C LEU A 100 15.37 -3.83 -18.84
N TYR A 101 14.56 -3.02 -18.18
CA TYR A 101 13.11 -3.13 -18.26
C TYR A 101 12.67 -2.59 -19.62
N SER A 102 12.69 -3.47 -20.61
CA SER A 102 12.03 -3.19 -21.88
C SER A 102 10.57 -2.94 -21.55
N ARG A 103 10.12 -1.72 -21.70
CA ARG A 103 8.69 -1.40 -21.78
C ARG A 103 8.18 -2.11 -23.03
N ASP A 104 7.90 -3.39 -22.92
CA ASP A 104 6.99 -4.01 -23.87
C ASP A 104 5.72 -3.17 -23.81
N GLN A 105 5.27 -2.68 -24.97
CA GLN A 105 4.06 -1.86 -25.08
C GLN A 105 2.80 -2.60 -24.61
N ASP A 106 2.95 -3.80 -24.08
CA ASP A 106 1.92 -4.69 -23.54
C ASP A 106 1.67 -4.57 -22.02
N ASN A 107 2.21 -3.56 -21.35
CA ASN A 107 1.90 -3.32 -19.92
C ASN A 107 0.41 -3.15 -19.64
N GLY A 108 -0.40 -2.82 -20.64
CA GLY A 108 -1.86 -2.78 -20.56
C GLY A 108 -2.55 -4.15 -20.52
N ALA A 109 -1.84 -5.25 -20.80
CA ALA A 109 -2.45 -6.59 -20.87
C ALA A 109 -2.46 -7.33 -19.52
N TYR A 110 -1.59 -6.93 -18.56
CA TYR A 110 -1.42 -7.66 -17.31
C TYR A 110 -2.33 -7.19 -16.19
N VAL A 111 -2.78 -8.16 -15.42
CA VAL A 111 -3.52 -7.96 -14.18
C VAL A 111 -2.66 -8.46 -13.03
N TRP A 112 -2.29 -7.57 -12.13
CA TRP A 112 -1.44 -7.86 -10.99
C TRP A 112 -2.29 -8.10 -9.76
N ASN A 113 -2.05 -9.20 -9.05
CA ASN A 113 -2.70 -9.50 -7.79
C ASN A 113 -1.80 -9.08 -6.63
N LEU A 114 -2.37 -8.34 -5.68
CA LEU A 114 -1.73 -7.92 -4.43
C LEU A 114 -2.46 -8.61 -3.28
N VAL A 115 -1.71 -9.24 -2.38
CA VAL A 115 -2.29 -10.10 -1.33
C VAL A 115 -2.07 -9.59 0.09
N GLU A 116 -1.19 -8.61 0.28
CA GLU A 116 -0.94 -8.02 1.59
C GLU A 116 -1.50 -6.60 1.65
N ARG A 117 -2.11 -6.23 2.80
CA ARG A 117 -2.63 -4.88 3.01
C ARG A 117 -1.56 -3.80 2.79
N SER A 118 -0.33 -4.08 3.24
CA SER A 118 0.83 -3.18 3.03
C SER A 118 1.12 -2.94 1.56
N ASP A 119 1.11 -3.98 0.74
CA ASP A 119 1.41 -3.89 -0.69
C ASP A 119 0.31 -3.14 -1.44
N ILE A 120 -0.96 -3.38 -1.06
CA ILE A 120 -2.11 -2.66 -1.62
C ILE A 120 -2.00 -1.16 -1.34
N VAL A 121 -1.70 -0.80 -0.08
CA VAL A 121 -1.55 0.60 0.33
C VAL A 121 -0.35 1.25 -0.33
N ASN A 122 0.80 0.59 -0.33
CA ASN A 122 2.01 1.09 -0.99
C ASN A 122 1.76 1.34 -2.48
N ARG A 123 1.10 0.40 -3.18
CA ARG A 123 0.75 0.59 -4.59
C ARG A 123 -0.20 1.76 -4.80
N ALA A 124 -1.22 1.92 -3.95
CA ALA A 124 -2.14 3.05 -4.02
C ALA A 124 -1.41 4.39 -3.80
N VAL A 125 -0.51 4.45 -2.83
CA VAL A 125 0.35 5.61 -2.55
C VAL A 125 1.22 5.93 -3.77
N ASP A 126 1.94 4.95 -4.32
CA ASP A 126 2.80 5.13 -5.50
C ASP A 126 2.01 5.67 -6.70
N MET A 127 0.81 5.14 -6.96
CA MET A 127 -0.07 5.63 -8.03
C MET A 127 -0.43 7.11 -7.81
N ILE A 128 -0.85 7.49 -6.60
CA ILE A 128 -1.26 8.87 -6.27
C ILE A 128 -0.07 9.83 -6.33
N GLU A 129 1.10 9.41 -5.85
CA GLU A 129 2.31 10.23 -5.87
C GLU A 129 2.79 10.52 -7.30
N ASN A 130 2.58 9.57 -8.23
CA ASN A 130 2.91 9.73 -9.64
C ASN A 130 1.80 10.35 -10.48
N ALA A 131 0.64 10.66 -9.91
CA ALA A 131 -0.47 11.30 -10.60
C ALA A 131 -0.07 12.67 -11.17
N THR A 132 -0.50 12.93 -12.41
CA THR A 132 -0.19 14.16 -13.16
C THR A 132 -1.41 15.01 -13.50
N THR A 133 -2.57 14.40 -13.67
CA THR A 133 -3.79 15.09 -14.10
C THR A 133 -4.95 14.93 -13.14
N GLU A 134 -5.30 13.68 -12.81
CA GLU A 134 -6.47 13.41 -11.99
C GLU A 134 -6.35 12.14 -11.15
N VAL A 135 -6.98 12.16 -9.99
CA VAL A 135 -7.18 11.01 -9.09
C VAL A 135 -8.67 10.88 -8.79
N SER A 136 -9.24 9.73 -9.11
CA SER A 136 -10.61 9.35 -8.73
C SER A 136 -10.55 8.20 -7.73
N LEU A 137 -11.11 8.38 -6.54
CA LEU A 137 -11.04 7.43 -5.44
C LEU A 137 -12.42 7.15 -4.85
N ALA A 138 -12.81 5.88 -4.79
CA ALA A 138 -13.91 5.41 -3.94
C ALA A 138 -13.33 4.63 -2.76
N VAL A 139 -13.65 5.06 -1.54
CA VAL A 139 -12.96 4.56 -0.33
C VAL A 139 -13.84 4.64 0.91
N TRP A 140 -13.53 3.84 1.92
CA TRP A 140 -14.15 3.91 3.25
C TRP A 140 -13.33 4.76 4.21
N PRO A 141 -13.96 5.34 5.27
CA PRO A 141 -13.25 6.16 6.26
C PRO A 141 -12.09 5.44 6.95
N GLN A 142 -12.12 4.11 7.03
CA GLN A 142 -11.07 3.30 7.67
C GLN A 142 -9.81 3.18 6.81
N GLU A 143 -9.94 3.22 5.49
CA GLU A 143 -8.84 3.12 4.54
C GLU A 143 -8.32 4.49 4.09
N LEU A 144 -9.15 5.53 4.15
CA LEU A 144 -8.79 6.89 3.71
C LEU A 144 -7.51 7.44 4.36
N PRO A 145 -7.29 7.33 5.69
CA PRO A 145 -6.08 7.86 6.34
C PRO A 145 -4.77 7.25 5.81
N LEU A 146 -4.84 6.07 5.17
CA LEU A 146 -3.65 5.38 4.64
C LEU A 146 -3.11 6.05 3.37
N VAL A 147 -3.95 6.78 2.64
CA VAL A 147 -3.60 7.44 1.36
C VAL A 147 -3.80 8.96 1.42
N GLU A 148 -4.39 9.49 2.48
CA GLU A 148 -4.68 10.92 2.65
C GLU A 148 -3.44 11.82 2.48
N PRO A 149 -2.25 11.50 3.06
CA PRO A 149 -1.06 12.32 2.87
C PRO A 149 -0.64 12.45 1.38
N SER A 150 -0.75 11.36 0.62
CA SER A 150 -0.42 11.34 -0.81
C SER A 150 -1.46 12.08 -1.63
N LEU A 151 -2.76 12.00 -1.28
CA LEU A 151 -3.82 12.79 -1.90
C LEU A 151 -3.60 14.28 -1.68
N GLN A 152 -3.25 14.70 -0.46
CA GLN A 152 -2.92 16.08 -0.16
C GLN A 152 -1.71 16.58 -0.97
N ALA A 153 -0.68 15.74 -1.11
CA ALA A 153 0.48 16.06 -1.93
C ALA A 153 0.11 16.19 -3.42
N ALA A 154 -0.77 15.34 -3.94
CA ALA A 154 -1.27 15.40 -5.31
C ALA A 154 -2.09 16.68 -5.56
N ASP A 155 -3.01 17.02 -4.67
CA ASP A 155 -3.82 18.24 -4.74
C ASP A 155 -2.93 19.50 -4.71
N ASN A 156 -1.91 19.53 -3.85
CA ASN A 156 -0.93 20.60 -3.78
C ASN A 156 -0.09 20.75 -5.07
N ARG A 157 0.06 19.67 -5.86
CA ARG A 157 0.68 19.71 -7.19
C ARG A 157 -0.28 20.20 -8.29
N GLY A 158 -1.57 20.40 -7.97
CA GLY A 158 -2.59 20.81 -8.91
C GLY A 158 -3.29 19.65 -9.64
N VAL A 159 -3.12 18.41 -9.16
CA VAL A 159 -3.84 17.24 -9.64
C VAL A 159 -5.30 17.33 -9.19
N ALA A 160 -6.25 17.09 -10.09
CA ALA A 160 -7.67 17.10 -9.77
C ALA A 160 -8.02 15.85 -8.93
N VAL A 161 -8.50 16.03 -7.69
CA VAL A 161 -8.85 14.92 -6.80
C VAL A 161 -10.37 14.87 -6.59
N ALA A 162 -10.98 13.70 -6.85
CA ALA A 162 -12.38 13.41 -6.57
C ALA A 162 -12.50 12.16 -5.69
N ILE A 163 -13.20 12.30 -4.56
CA ILE A 163 -13.33 11.22 -3.56
C ILE A 163 -14.81 10.87 -3.37
N CYS A 164 -15.19 9.63 -3.65
CA CYS A 164 -16.44 9.01 -3.24
C CYS A 164 -16.22 8.32 -1.90
N LEU A 165 -16.69 8.93 -0.80
CA LEU A 165 -16.48 8.41 0.55
C LEU A 165 -17.71 7.62 1.01
N TYR A 166 -17.55 6.33 1.31
CA TYR A 166 -18.59 5.47 1.86
C TYR A 166 -18.74 5.69 3.36
N GLY A 167 -19.26 6.83 3.74
CA GLY A 167 -19.44 7.26 5.12
C GLY A 167 -19.38 8.78 5.24
N GLU A 168 -19.34 9.26 6.47
CA GLU A 168 -19.18 10.67 6.75
C GLU A 168 -17.70 11.01 6.96
N GLY A 169 -17.29 12.17 6.47
CA GLY A 169 -15.95 12.70 6.61
C GLY A 169 -15.66 13.80 5.59
N ASP A 170 -14.62 14.56 5.91
CA ASP A 170 -14.04 15.56 5.00
C ASP A 170 -12.52 15.54 5.21
N PRO A 171 -11.76 14.92 4.30
CA PRO A 171 -10.30 14.92 4.36
C PRO A 171 -9.67 16.28 4.04
N GLY A 172 -10.46 17.30 3.70
CA GLY A 172 -9.95 18.63 3.36
C GLY A 172 -9.12 18.65 2.07
N VAL A 173 -9.31 17.68 1.18
CA VAL A 173 -8.59 17.56 -0.09
C VAL A 173 -9.54 17.21 -1.23
N GLY A 174 -9.41 17.91 -2.37
CA GLY A 174 -10.20 17.66 -3.57
C GLY A 174 -11.69 17.90 -3.40
N VAL A 175 -12.50 17.18 -4.18
CA VAL A 175 -13.97 17.22 -4.10
C VAL A 175 -14.49 15.93 -3.50
N VAL A 176 -15.19 16.03 -2.36
CA VAL A 176 -15.68 14.87 -1.60
C VAL A 176 -17.18 14.67 -1.81
N TYR A 177 -17.54 13.43 -2.14
CA TYR A 177 -18.92 12.96 -2.30
C TYR A 177 -19.20 11.87 -1.27
N ASN A 178 -19.91 12.20 -0.19
CA ASN A 178 -20.27 11.25 0.85
C ASN A 178 -21.45 10.39 0.39
N HIS A 179 -21.25 9.07 0.38
CA HIS A 179 -22.27 8.11 -0.06
C HIS A 179 -23.37 7.96 1.01
N PRO A 180 -24.64 8.12 0.67
CA PRO A 180 -25.73 8.20 1.66
C PRO A 180 -26.18 6.86 2.25
N THR A 181 -25.58 5.74 1.84
CA THR A 181 -26.02 4.38 2.20
C THR A 181 -24.85 3.47 2.60
N ASP A 182 -23.85 4.01 3.29
CA ASP A 182 -22.65 3.31 3.76
C ASP A 182 -22.96 1.99 4.51
N GLN A 183 -23.79 2.05 5.54
CA GLN A 183 -24.17 0.90 6.37
C GLN A 183 -24.84 -0.22 5.58
N VAL A 184 -25.62 0.15 4.61
CA VAL A 184 -26.35 -0.79 3.76
C VAL A 184 -25.42 -1.47 2.76
N VAL A 185 -24.53 -0.67 2.14
CA VAL A 185 -23.51 -1.18 1.20
C VAL A 185 -22.57 -2.15 1.92
N LEU A 186 -22.13 -1.82 3.12
CA LEU A 186 -21.26 -2.70 3.90
C LEU A 186 -21.94 -4.04 4.22
N ARG A 187 -23.21 -4.00 4.63
CA ARG A 187 -23.99 -5.20 4.94
C ARG A 187 -24.18 -6.11 3.73
N ASP A 188 -24.49 -5.53 2.57
CA ASP A 188 -24.73 -6.27 1.34
C ASP A 188 -23.45 -6.84 0.73
N GLN A 189 -22.32 -6.14 0.86
CA GLN A 189 -21.04 -6.53 0.27
C GLN A 189 -20.14 -7.32 1.21
N GLY A 190 -20.40 -7.30 2.53
CA GLY A 190 -19.62 -8.03 3.54
C GLY A 190 -18.17 -7.57 3.69
N SER A 191 -17.80 -6.47 3.05
CA SER A 191 -16.42 -5.96 3.06
C SER A 191 -16.34 -4.51 2.60
N ARG A 192 -15.27 -3.84 3.01
CA ARG A 192 -14.91 -2.54 2.47
C ARG A 192 -14.10 -2.70 1.19
N ARG A 193 -14.27 -1.76 0.27
CA ARG A 193 -13.54 -1.73 -1.00
C ARG A 193 -12.85 -0.39 -1.18
N MET A 194 -11.74 -0.41 -1.90
CA MET A 194 -11.08 0.76 -2.43
C MET A 194 -11.04 0.63 -3.95
N VAL A 195 -11.52 1.63 -4.66
CA VAL A 195 -11.36 1.73 -6.12
C VAL A 195 -10.62 3.02 -6.40
N LEU A 196 -9.43 2.91 -6.94
CA LEU A 196 -8.57 4.04 -7.28
C LEU A 196 -8.30 4.02 -8.78
N VAL A 197 -8.47 5.17 -9.43
CA VAL A 197 -8.11 5.40 -10.82
C VAL A 197 -7.24 6.65 -10.89
N VAL A 198 -6.10 6.55 -11.56
CA VAL A 198 -5.16 7.65 -11.73
C VAL A 198 -4.95 7.92 -13.21
N ASP A 199 -5.08 9.18 -13.60
CA ASP A 199 -4.82 9.72 -14.96
C ASP A 199 -5.56 8.97 -16.09
N LEU A 200 -6.62 8.21 -15.76
CA LEU A 200 -7.29 7.24 -16.67
C LEU A 200 -6.31 6.26 -17.34
N ALA A 201 -5.15 6.04 -16.72
CA ALA A 201 -4.08 5.22 -17.22
C ALA A 201 -3.91 3.91 -16.44
N GLU A 202 -4.24 3.92 -15.15
CA GLU A 202 -4.15 2.75 -14.28
C GLU A 202 -5.24 2.75 -13.20
N ALA A 203 -5.62 1.57 -12.76
CA ALA A 203 -6.62 1.39 -11.72
C ALA A 203 -6.22 0.29 -10.72
N LEU A 204 -6.65 0.47 -9.46
CA LEU A 204 -6.52 -0.50 -8.38
C LEU A 204 -7.88 -0.72 -7.75
N ILE A 205 -8.28 -2.00 -7.62
CA ILE A 205 -9.50 -2.40 -6.91
C ILE A 205 -9.09 -3.28 -5.74
N GLY A 206 -9.22 -2.74 -4.54
CA GLY A 206 -8.87 -3.40 -3.29
C GLY A 206 -10.09 -3.88 -2.51
N TYR A 207 -9.97 -5.05 -1.90
CA TYR A 207 -10.95 -5.69 -1.04
C TYR A 207 -10.38 -5.83 0.36
N PHE A 208 -11.07 -5.24 1.36
CA PHE A 208 -10.64 -5.17 2.75
C PHE A 208 -11.73 -5.82 3.64
N PRO A 209 -11.66 -7.13 3.86
CA PRO A 209 -12.62 -7.82 4.71
C PRO A 209 -12.39 -7.47 6.19
N GLU A 210 -13.43 -7.62 7.02
CA GLU A 210 -13.29 -7.47 8.48
C GLU A 210 -12.49 -8.62 9.09
N VAL A 211 -12.62 -9.81 8.50
CA VAL A 211 -11.89 -11.01 8.90
C VAL A 211 -11.28 -11.65 7.66
N GLY A 212 -9.97 -11.95 7.71
CA GLY A 212 -9.24 -12.55 6.61
C GLY A 212 -8.21 -11.61 5.99
N GLU A 213 -7.66 -12.02 4.87
CA GLU A 213 -6.60 -11.30 4.16
C GLU A 213 -7.18 -10.30 3.15
N ALA A 214 -6.61 -9.11 3.14
CA ALA A 214 -6.91 -8.14 2.10
C ALA A 214 -6.30 -8.61 0.78
N ASN A 215 -6.98 -8.30 -0.32
CA ASN A 215 -6.45 -8.53 -1.66
C ASN A 215 -6.84 -7.39 -2.59
N ALA A 216 -6.09 -7.21 -3.65
CA ALA A 216 -6.39 -6.22 -4.68
C ALA A 216 -5.93 -6.67 -6.05
N VAL A 217 -6.53 -6.05 -7.04
CA VAL A 217 -6.14 -6.14 -8.43
C VAL A 217 -5.69 -4.76 -8.89
N TRP A 218 -4.51 -4.69 -9.51
CA TRP A 218 -4.02 -3.51 -10.20
C TRP A 218 -3.78 -3.81 -11.68
N SER A 219 -4.13 -2.87 -12.54
CA SER A 219 -3.90 -3.00 -13.98
C SER A 219 -3.87 -1.63 -14.67
N ALA A 220 -3.06 -1.55 -15.74
CA ALA A 220 -3.11 -0.48 -16.73
C ALA A 220 -3.93 -0.88 -17.98
N ASN A 221 -4.68 -2.00 -17.93
CA ASN A 221 -5.56 -2.39 -19.03
C ASN A 221 -6.70 -1.37 -19.17
N ILE A 222 -6.85 -0.82 -20.36
CA ILE A 222 -7.81 0.26 -20.62
C ILE A 222 -9.26 -0.14 -20.31
N GLY A 223 -9.65 -1.37 -20.60
CA GLY A 223 -11.00 -1.87 -20.28
C GLY A 223 -11.23 -1.95 -18.77
N PHE A 224 -10.22 -2.41 -18.01
CA PHE A 224 -10.26 -2.45 -16.56
C PHE A 224 -10.31 -1.04 -15.94
N VAL A 225 -9.47 -0.13 -16.44
CA VAL A 225 -9.42 1.28 -16.01
C VAL A 225 -10.75 1.97 -16.26
N GLN A 226 -11.32 1.84 -17.47
CA GLN A 226 -12.61 2.43 -17.80
C GLN A 226 -13.75 1.90 -16.92
N MET A 227 -13.79 0.59 -16.67
CA MET A 227 -14.81 0.01 -15.79
C MET A 227 -14.67 0.50 -14.34
N ALA A 228 -13.45 0.61 -13.83
CA ALA A 228 -13.20 1.15 -12.51
C ALA A 228 -13.60 2.64 -12.41
N HIS A 229 -13.27 3.43 -13.43
CA HIS A 229 -13.65 4.83 -13.49
C HIS A 229 -15.17 5.01 -13.61
N ASP A 230 -15.84 4.23 -14.46
CA ASP A 230 -17.29 4.27 -14.60
C ASP A 230 -18.00 3.88 -13.30
N TYR A 231 -17.47 2.92 -12.55
CA TYR A 231 -17.96 2.57 -11.22
C TYR A 231 -17.98 3.80 -10.29
N ILE A 232 -16.84 4.48 -10.13
CA ILE A 232 -16.74 5.69 -9.29
C ILE A 232 -17.68 6.80 -9.80
N ARG A 233 -17.70 7.02 -11.10
CA ARG A 233 -18.50 8.06 -11.75
C ARG A 233 -20.00 7.80 -11.57
N HIS A 234 -20.46 6.57 -11.69
CA HIS A 234 -21.85 6.21 -11.46
C HIS A 234 -22.26 6.42 -10.00
N ASP A 235 -21.40 6.04 -9.04
CA ASP A 235 -21.67 6.30 -7.63
C ASP A 235 -21.79 7.82 -7.36
N ILE A 236 -20.91 8.62 -7.92
CA ILE A 236 -20.98 10.08 -7.78
C ILE A 236 -22.29 10.63 -8.42
N TRP A 237 -22.73 10.10 -9.55
CA TRP A 237 -24.02 10.48 -10.14
C TRP A 237 -25.19 10.12 -9.25
N VAL A 238 -25.20 8.91 -8.72
CA VAL A 238 -26.22 8.44 -7.77
C VAL A 238 -26.26 9.35 -6.54
N ILE A 239 -25.11 9.70 -5.97
CA ILE A 239 -25.01 10.61 -4.84
C ILE A 239 -25.62 11.98 -5.17
N LYS A 240 -25.29 12.56 -6.33
CA LYS A 240 -25.83 13.85 -6.78
C LYS A 240 -27.35 13.79 -6.97
N LEU A 241 -27.86 12.73 -7.59
CA LEU A 241 -29.30 12.54 -7.83
C LEU A 241 -30.03 12.33 -6.50
N VAL A 242 -29.53 11.45 -5.64
CA VAL A 242 -30.16 11.17 -4.35
C VAL A 242 -30.20 12.40 -3.46
N ARG A 243 -29.11 13.17 -3.38
CA ARG A 243 -29.11 14.43 -2.62
C ARG A 243 -30.09 15.46 -3.18
N ARG A 244 -30.23 15.53 -4.51
CA ARG A 244 -31.15 16.50 -5.16
C ARG A 244 -32.61 16.12 -5.00
N PHE A 245 -32.94 14.84 -5.06
CA PHE A 245 -34.28 14.29 -5.09
C PHE A 245 -34.61 13.37 -3.91
N GLU A 246 -34.03 13.63 -2.74
CA GLU A 246 -34.16 12.76 -1.57
C GLU A 246 -35.61 12.48 -1.18
N GLY A 247 -36.46 13.50 -1.13
CA GLY A 247 -37.88 13.37 -0.79
C GLY A 247 -38.62 12.41 -1.73
N PRO A 248 -38.68 12.69 -3.03
CA PRO A 248 -39.32 11.80 -4.00
C PRO A 248 -38.74 10.41 -4.07
N ILE A 249 -37.42 10.26 -3.96
CA ILE A 249 -36.77 8.93 -3.94
C ILE A 249 -37.16 8.14 -2.70
N THR A 250 -37.21 8.78 -1.53
CA THR A 250 -37.61 8.13 -0.27
C THR A 250 -39.08 7.74 -0.28
N GLU A 251 -39.93 8.57 -0.85
CA GLU A 251 -41.38 8.29 -0.99
C GLU A 251 -41.62 7.04 -1.86
N VAL A 252 -40.93 6.92 -2.98
CA VAL A 252 -41.11 5.82 -3.94
C VAL A 252 -40.41 4.54 -3.49
N TYR A 253 -39.16 4.64 -3.03
CA TYR A 253 -38.28 3.49 -2.79
C TYR A 253 -38.03 3.17 -1.31
N GLY A 254 -38.64 3.94 -0.40
CA GLY A 254 -38.43 3.81 1.06
C GLY A 254 -37.13 4.44 1.54
N PRO A 255 -36.97 4.63 2.86
CA PRO A 255 -35.82 5.31 3.45
C PRO A 255 -34.49 4.57 3.24
N SER A 256 -34.50 3.25 3.20
CA SER A 256 -33.32 2.41 2.94
C SER A 256 -33.13 2.05 1.47
N ARG A 257 -34.02 2.50 0.59
CA ARG A 257 -33.96 2.29 -0.88
C ARG A 257 -33.78 0.84 -1.27
N GLU A 258 -34.36 -0.08 -0.48
CA GLU A 258 -34.23 -1.55 -0.67
C GLU A 258 -34.68 -2.01 -2.04
N LYS A 259 -35.74 -1.40 -2.54
CA LYS A 259 -36.32 -1.73 -3.85
C LYS A 259 -35.40 -1.46 -5.04
N LEU A 260 -34.44 -0.53 -4.91
CA LEU A 260 -33.46 -0.25 -5.96
C LEU A 260 -32.34 -1.30 -6.05
N ARG A 261 -32.19 -2.16 -5.03
CA ARG A 261 -31.08 -3.12 -4.96
C ARG A 261 -31.38 -4.46 -5.63
N ASP A 262 -32.66 -4.80 -5.77
CA ASP A 262 -33.07 -6.02 -6.48
C ASP A 262 -33.03 -5.79 -7.99
N ILE A 263 -31.88 -6.08 -8.60
CA ILE A 263 -31.66 -5.92 -10.05
C ILE A 263 -32.51 -6.89 -10.90
N PHE A 264 -33.09 -7.92 -10.29
CA PHE A 264 -33.91 -8.92 -10.97
C PHE A 264 -35.40 -8.65 -10.86
N ASN A 265 -35.81 -7.65 -10.07
CA ASN A 265 -37.20 -7.24 -9.94
C ASN A 265 -37.40 -5.91 -10.70
N PRO A 266 -37.89 -5.93 -11.95
CA PRO A 266 -38.18 -4.73 -12.71
C PRO A 266 -39.43 -4.06 -12.13
N GLU A 267 -39.27 -3.03 -11.30
CA GLU A 267 -40.38 -2.24 -10.73
C GLU A 267 -41.09 -1.34 -11.76
N TYR A 268 -40.50 -1.19 -12.96
CA TYR A 268 -41.08 -0.37 -14.00
C TYR A 268 -41.83 -1.21 -15.04
N PRO A 269 -43.13 -1.04 -15.17
CA PRO A 269 -43.92 -1.78 -16.17
C PRO A 269 -43.50 -1.47 -17.63
N GLU A 270 -42.68 -0.44 -17.84
CA GLU A 270 -42.16 -0.06 -19.14
C GLU A 270 -40.91 -0.82 -19.57
N VAL A 271 -40.24 -1.52 -18.63
CA VAL A 271 -39.07 -2.36 -18.95
C VAL A 271 -39.57 -3.69 -19.49
N GLN A 272 -39.51 -3.90 -20.81
CA GLN A 272 -39.81 -5.18 -21.43
C GLN A 272 -38.72 -6.21 -21.01
N VAL A 273 -39.09 -7.15 -20.13
CA VAL A 273 -38.24 -8.31 -19.83
C VAL A 273 -38.27 -9.23 -21.02
N ILE A 274 -37.24 -9.17 -21.87
CA ILE A 274 -37.06 -10.18 -22.92
C ILE A 274 -36.65 -11.49 -22.24
N ARG A 275 -37.66 -12.35 -21.91
CA ARG A 275 -37.37 -13.71 -21.47
C ARG A 275 -36.81 -14.48 -22.66
N PRO A 276 -35.74 -15.28 -22.51
CA PRO A 276 -35.32 -16.19 -23.57
C PRO A 276 -36.53 -17.11 -23.91
N ARG A 277 -36.85 -17.22 -25.20
CA ARG A 277 -37.83 -18.17 -25.65
C ARG A 277 -37.38 -19.57 -25.19
N THR A 278 -38.07 -20.14 -24.24
CA THR A 278 -38.02 -21.57 -24.03
C THR A 278 -38.64 -22.19 -25.27
N ASP A 279 -37.84 -22.83 -26.10
CA ASP A 279 -38.38 -23.65 -27.20
C ASP A 279 -39.36 -24.66 -26.59
N PRO A 280 -40.63 -24.65 -27.00
CA PRO A 280 -41.54 -25.69 -26.62
C PRO A 280 -41.07 -26.94 -27.36
N GLY A 281 -40.60 -27.92 -26.60
CA GLY A 281 -40.09 -29.21 -26.99
C GLY A 281 -40.45 -29.70 -28.36
N GLY A 282 -39.42 -30.04 -29.10
CA GLY A 282 -39.54 -31.00 -30.20
C GLY A 282 -40.00 -32.34 -29.65
N THR A 283 -41.33 -32.56 -29.70
CA THR A 283 -41.87 -33.91 -29.62
C THR A 283 -41.75 -34.58 -30.96
N GLY A 284 -41.04 -35.68 -31.00
CA GLY A 284 -41.47 -36.88 -31.71
C GLY A 284 -41.07 -37.00 -33.18
N GLN A 285 -40.38 -37.89 -33.48
CA GLN A 285 -40.65 -39.21 -34.10
C GLN A 285 -39.37 -39.98 -34.29
#